data_bc288e3a71bd5ec8f5cc9c02f4fe184f
#
_entry.id   bc288e3a71bd5ec8f5cc9c02f4fe184f
#
_cell.length_a   1.000
_cell.length_b   1.000
_cell.length_c   1.000
_cell.angle_alpha   90.00
_cell.angle_beta   90.00
_cell.angle_gamma   90.00
#
_symmetry.space_group_name_H-M   'P 1'
#
loop_
_entity.id
_entity.type
_entity.pdbx_description
1 polymer ?
#
loop_
_entity_poly.entity_id
_entity_poly.type
_entity_poly.pdbx_seq_one_letter_code
_entity_poly.pdbx_strand_id
1 'polypeptide(L)'
;MFGFFNRAKKVGKGPTAVTGAQAVRSFGVAEMGRELSPWVFDGGFSNVEIAAALATIRTRSRDMQKNSPQFSQYFRQFKNNVVGRGFTLRAQPCEAVGDPAIDEAAKAFIQYHFWKWSKDRDEVDLTGRKSFARMCRLVAENWARDGEGIILIERNAPTVYGLQLRVVRPDALDEKMNGQGFTANTVIRNGVEIDRRTKRPIAYYFNGTAEDPMAAWYNSKPYVRVPASDVIHIFTQHDECQTRGIPLGHASLKKAKMLDEFDLSELVAARDEANTTGIFHAPADREDEIKKLNEDTAASNYVCQKSEPGTKYVLPPGWDYDPKTPQHPNREVSSFKNSMLRDVASGLGVEYACFANDWAGVSFSSVRAGTLAERDNYTTLQDDFVEMVVAPVFKAWLAQFLTRTIANPYVPSDFARLCEFEFQARTWAWVDPMKDVQADAIAVEHGWKTNEEVTAQYGGSDFKENCARLAEENAAKKQAGILTAPQITKGEKPGKEKDEGEE
;
A
#
# COMPACT_ATOMS: atom_id res chain seq x y z
N MET A 1 -67.31 20.28 -31.95
CA MET A 1 -66.69 21.55 -32.15
C MET A 1 -65.29 21.52 -31.54
N PHE A 2 -64.28 21.92 -32.28
CA PHE A 2 -62.84 21.94 -32.02
C PHE A 2 -62.09 20.60 -32.09
N GLY A 3 -61.59 20.39 -33.32
CA GLY A 3 -60.55 19.40 -33.62
C GLY A 3 -59.17 19.96 -33.25
N PHE A 4 -58.33 19.09 -32.69
CA PHE A 4 -56.90 19.34 -32.55
C PHE A 4 -56.13 18.55 -33.59
N PHE A 5 -55.54 19.25 -34.54
CA PHE A 5 -54.62 18.72 -35.54
C PHE A 5 -53.32 18.23 -34.88
N ASN A 6 -53.08 16.93 -34.96
CA ASN A 6 -51.80 16.35 -34.65
C ASN A 6 -50.84 16.59 -35.83
N ARG A 7 -49.95 17.56 -35.67
CA ARG A 7 -48.86 17.85 -36.60
C ARG A 7 -47.64 16.97 -36.23
N ALA A 8 -47.52 15.81 -36.87
CA ALA A 8 -46.32 15.03 -36.80
C ALA A 8 -45.11 15.82 -37.33
N LYS A 9 -44.18 16.17 -36.45
CA LYS A 9 -42.87 16.71 -36.83
C LYS A 9 -42.10 15.61 -37.58
N LYS A 10 -41.79 15.90 -38.87
CA LYS A 10 -40.79 15.12 -39.61
C LYS A 10 -39.48 15.10 -38.87
N VAL A 11 -39.03 13.93 -38.45
CA VAL A 11 -37.68 13.68 -37.98
C VAL A 11 -36.72 13.98 -39.12
N GLY A 12 -35.90 14.99 -38.96
CA GLY A 12 -34.85 15.35 -39.91
C GLY A 12 -33.93 14.15 -40.14
N LYS A 13 -33.58 13.94 -41.41
CA LYS A 13 -32.54 12.95 -41.79
C LYS A 13 -31.29 13.25 -40.97
N GLY A 14 -30.81 12.24 -40.26
CA GLY A 14 -29.52 12.29 -39.57
C GLY A 14 -28.40 12.62 -40.55
N PRO A 15 -27.28 13.12 -40.07
CA PRO A 15 -26.17 13.51 -40.91
C PRO A 15 -25.72 12.32 -41.77
N THR A 16 -25.69 12.57 -43.08
CA THR A 16 -25.19 11.64 -44.08
C THR A 16 -23.74 11.30 -43.71
N ALA A 17 -23.45 10.00 -43.61
CA ALA A 17 -22.11 9.53 -43.43
C ALA A 17 -21.22 10.11 -44.55
N VAL A 18 -20.25 10.91 -44.17
CA VAL A 18 -19.21 11.43 -45.07
C VAL A 18 -18.29 10.27 -45.37
N THR A 19 -18.51 9.63 -46.51
CA THR A 19 -17.55 8.69 -47.11
C THR A 19 -16.40 9.49 -47.71
N GLY A 20 -15.42 9.74 -46.92
CA GLY A 20 -14.18 10.40 -47.30
C GLY A 20 -13.21 10.22 -46.16
N ALA A 21 -12.41 9.17 -46.19
CA ALA A 21 -11.39 8.91 -45.21
C ALA A 21 -10.29 9.97 -45.25
N GLN A 22 -10.53 11.12 -44.61
CA GLN A 22 -9.43 11.86 -44.02
C GLN A 22 -9.24 11.26 -42.61
N ALA A 23 -8.19 10.44 -42.47
CA ALA A 23 -7.73 9.97 -41.18
C ALA A 23 -7.43 11.20 -40.32
N VAL A 24 -8.37 11.54 -39.44
CA VAL A 24 -8.11 12.51 -38.38
C VAL A 24 -7.13 11.82 -37.45
N ARG A 25 -5.84 12.20 -37.55
CA ARG A 25 -4.80 11.79 -36.62
C ARG A 25 -5.13 12.37 -35.23
N SER A 26 -6.00 11.68 -34.48
CA SER A 26 -6.36 12.17 -33.15
C SER A 26 -5.48 11.59 -32.04
N PHE A 27 -5.21 10.29 -32.05
CA PHE A 27 -4.35 9.62 -31.06
C PHE A 27 -3.67 8.41 -31.72
N GLY A 28 -2.32 8.38 -31.75
CA GLY A 28 -1.56 7.28 -32.33
C GLY A 28 -1.83 5.90 -31.71
N VAL A 29 -2.21 5.88 -30.43
CA VAL A 29 -2.60 4.65 -29.71
C VAL A 29 -3.94 4.07 -30.21
N ALA A 30 -4.78 4.84 -30.86
CA ALA A 30 -6.05 4.39 -31.42
C ALA A 30 -5.95 3.95 -32.88
N GLU A 31 -4.76 4.00 -33.49
CA GLU A 31 -4.55 3.53 -34.85
C GLU A 31 -4.47 1.99 -34.91
N MET A 32 -5.29 1.38 -35.74
CA MET A 32 -5.30 -0.09 -35.98
C MET A 32 -4.20 -0.45 -37.00
N GLY A 33 -2.95 -0.18 -36.64
CA GLY A 33 -1.79 -0.52 -37.43
C GLY A 33 -1.32 -1.96 -37.20
N ARG A 34 -0.42 -2.47 -38.07
CA ARG A 34 0.13 -3.83 -37.96
C ARG A 34 0.81 -4.08 -36.61
N GLU A 35 1.40 -3.04 -36.00
CA GLU A 35 2.08 -3.13 -34.71
C GLU A 35 1.11 -3.18 -33.54
N LEU A 36 -0.05 -2.53 -33.67
CA LEU A 36 -1.07 -2.45 -32.60
C LEU A 36 -2.22 -3.44 -32.79
N SER A 37 -2.27 -4.18 -33.92
CA SER A 37 -3.31 -5.17 -34.17
C SER A 37 -3.39 -6.29 -33.12
N PRO A 38 -2.27 -6.71 -32.45
CA PRO A 38 -2.35 -7.65 -31.33
C PRO A 38 -2.83 -7.01 -30.02
N TRP A 39 -2.84 -5.69 -29.97
CA TRP A 39 -3.32 -4.95 -28.79
C TRP A 39 -4.84 -4.80 -28.88
N VAL A 40 -5.52 -5.91 -28.72
CA VAL A 40 -6.97 -5.93 -28.61
C VAL A 40 -7.34 -5.46 -27.21
N PHE A 41 -8.12 -4.39 -27.12
CA PHE A 41 -8.75 -4.02 -25.87
C PHE A 41 -10.23 -4.38 -25.95
N ASP A 42 -10.74 -5.02 -24.90
CA ASP A 42 -12.16 -5.20 -24.67
C ASP A 42 -12.60 -3.99 -23.84
N GLY A 43 -13.40 -3.10 -24.41
CA GLY A 43 -13.99 -1.96 -23.72
C GLY A 43 -15.05 -2.41 -22.70
N GLY A 44 -14.80 -3.53 -22.01
CA GLY A 44 -15.67 -4.11 -21.00
C GLY A 44 -15.85 -3.20 -19.78
N PHE A 45 -16.89 -3.47 -19.02
CA PHE A 45 -17.10 -2.81 -17.72
C PHE A 45 -16.06 -3.30 -16.72
N SER A 46 -15.40 -2.41 -16.03
CA SER A 46 -14.33 -2.71 -15.06
C SER A 46 -14.73 -3.78 -14.03
N ASN A 47 -15.97 -3.81 -13.58
CA ASN A 47 -16.48 -4.83 -12.66
C ASN A 47 -16.50 -6.26 -13.24
N VAL A 48 -16.65 -6.41 -14.55
CA VAL A 48 -16.63 -7.72 -15.22
C VAL A 48 -15.22 -8.24 -15.35
N GLU A 49 -14.29 -7.36 -15.76
CA GLU A 49 -12.87 -7.68 -15.86
C GLU A 49 -12.29 -8.02 -14.48
N ILE A 50 -12.62 -7.22 -13.46
CA ILE A 50 -12.21 -7.44 -12.08
C ILE A 50 -12.74 -8.78 -11.58
N ALA A 51 -14.03 -9.08 -11.75
CA ALA A 51 -14.62 -10.35 -11.30
C ALA A 51 -13.92 -11.57 -11.91
N ALA A 52 -13.53 -11.50 -13.18
CA ALA A 52 -12.85 -12.59 -13.86
C ALA A 52 -11.41 -12.82 -13.38
N ALA A 53 -10.71 -11.75 -13.00
CA ALA A 53 -9.26 -11.78 -12.75
C ALA A 53 -8.88 -11.70 -11.27
N LEU A 54 -9.74 -11.15 -10.40
CA LEU A 54 -9.42 -10.73 -9.04
C LEU A 54 -8.85 -11.85 -8.16
N ALA A 55 -9.51 -13.02 -8.14
CA ALA A 55 -9.04 -14.17 -7.36
C ALA A 55 -7.62 -14.60 -7.77
N THR A 56 -7.33 -14.60 -9.07
CA THR A 56 -6.01 -14.96 -9.60
C THR A 56 -4.96 -13.91 -9.23
N ILE A 57 -5.28 -12.62 -9.41
CA ILE A 57 -4.35 -11.51 -9.08
C ILE A 57 -4.01 -11.52 -7.59
N ARG A 58 -5.00 -11.70 -6.71
CA ARG A 58 -4.79 -11.81 -5.25
C ARG A 58 -3.89 -12.98 -4.88
N THR A 59 -4.15 -14.15 -5.46
CA THR A 59 -3.33 -15.34 -5.18
C THR A 59 -1.89 -15.11 -5.58
N ARG A 60 -1.63 -14.52 -6.75
CA ARG A 60 -0.29 -14.17 -7.23
C ARG A 60 0.37 -13.10 -6.36
N SER A 61 -0.35 -12.07 -5.95
CA SER A 61 0.15 -11.04 -5.05
C SER A 61 0.56 -11.61 -3.68
N ARG A 62 -0.23 -12.53 -3.12
CA ARG A 62 0.08 -13.25 -1.89
C ARG A 62 1.28 -14.18 -2.03
N ASP A 63 1.44 -14.80 -3.19
CA ASP A 63 2.61 -15.63 -3.51
C ASP A 63 3.87 -14.77 -3.54
N MET A 64 3.83 -13.63 -4.22
CA MET A 64 4.94 -12.67 -4.24
C MET A 64 5.29 -12.15 -2.84
N GLN A 65 4.31 -11.87 -1.98
CA GLN A 65 4.58 -11.47 -0.59
C GLN A 65 5.38 -12.54 0.19
N LYS A 66 5.10 -13.82 -0.07
CA LYS A 66 5.73 -14.93 0.65
C LYS A 66 7.12 -15.27 0.12
N ASN A 67 7.29 -15.21 -1.19
CA ASN A 67 8.42 -15.82 -1.89
C ASN A 67 9.39 -14.79 -2.49
N SER A 68 8.97 -13.56 -2.77
CA SER A 68 9.85 -12.48 -3.24
C SER A 68 10.31 -11.58 -2.09
N PRO A 69 11.62 -11.45 -1.84
CA PRO A 69 12.16 -10.56 -0.81
C PRO A 69 11.75 -9.10 -1.00
N GLN A 70 11.75 -8.61 -2.24
CA GLN A 70 11.42 -7.23 -2.59
C GLN A 70 9.94 -6.93 -2.30
N PHE A 71 9.03 -7.83 -2.68
CA PHE A 71 7.60 -7.66 -2.38
C PHE A 71 7.30 -7.79 -0.89
N SER A 72 7.97 -8.69 -0.18
CA SER A 72 7.86 -8.78 1.29
C SER A 72 8.27 -7.46 1.95
N GLN A 73 9.34 -6.82 1.45
CA GLN A 73 9.80 -5.50 1.90
C GLN A 73 8.79 -4.41 1.54
N TYR A 74 8.27 -4.39 0.32
CA TYR A 74 7.26 -3.42 -0.14
C TYR A 74 6.03 -3.40 0.77
N PHE A 75 5.39 -4.53 1.03
CA PHE A 75 4.22 -4.58 1.91
C PHE A 75 4.52 -4.16 3.35
N ARG A 76 5.75 -4.44 3.83
CA ARG A 76 6.21 -3.96 5.15
C ARG A 76 6.37 -2.45 5.16
N GLN A 77 6.98 -1.87 4.13
CA GLN A 77 7.15 -0.43 3.98
C GLN A 77 5.80 0.27 3.82
N PHE A 78 4.91 -0.27 2.99
CA PHE A 78 3.58 0.28 2.77
C PHE A 78 2.82 0.48 4.09
N LYS A 79 2.61 -0.59 4.87
CA LYS A 79 1.89 -0.48 6.15
C LYS A 79 2.58 0.41 7.19
N ASN A 80 3.92 0.50 7.12
CA ASN A 80 4.69 1.36 8.01
C ASN A 80 4.61 2.83 7.60
N ASN A 81 4.52 3.13 6.32
CA ASN A 81 4.41 4.49 5.82
C ASN A 81 2.98 5.01 5.85
N VAL A 82 1.99 4.19 5.51
CA VAL A 82 0.57 4.59 5.57
C VAL A 82 0.07 4.70 7.02
N VAL A 83 0.36 3.71 7.87
CA VAL A 83 -0.20 3.66 9.23
C VAL A 83 0.87 3.90 10.32
N GLY A 84 2.03 3.29 10.19
CA GLY A 84 3.10 3.39 11.16
C GLY A 84 2.70 3.01 12.59
N ARG A 85 2.77 3.97 13.50
CA ARG A 85 2.37 3.81 14.91
C ARG A 85 0.88 3.95 15.15
N GLY A 86 0.09 4.35 14.13
CA GLY A 86 -1.32 4.67 14.20
C GLY A 86 -1.56 6.17 13.97
N PHE A 87 -2.81 6.55 14.10
CA PHE A 87 -3.28 7.92 13.87
C PHE A 87 -3.57 8.59 15.21
N THR A 88 -3.24 9.88 15.33
CA THR A 88 -3.54 10.68 16.52
C THR A 88 -4.79 11.49 16.25
N LEU A 89 -5.80 11.35 17.10
CA LEU A 89 -7.04 12.13 17.04
C LEU A 89 -6.79 13.55 17.57
N ARG A 90 -7.17 14.54 16.80
CA ARG A 90 -7.36 15.93 17.19
C ARG A 90 -8.87 16.22 17.15
N ALA A 91 -9.54 16.04 18.25
CA ALA A 91 -10.94 16.41 18.34
C ALA A 91 -11.07 17.94 18.36
N GLN A 92 -12.06 18.45 17.64
CA GLN A 92 -12.38 19.88 17.53
C GLN A 92 -13.86 20.13 17.84
N PRO A 93 -14.36 19.65 19.00
CA PRO A 93 -15.78 19.79 19.34
C PRO A 93 -16.14 21.26 19.51
N CYS A 94 -17.22 21.69 18.89
CA CYS A 94 -17.73 23.04 19.03
C CYS A 94 -18.52 23.22 20.34
N GLU A 95 -18.55 24.43 20.91
CA GLU A 95 -19.41 24.74 22.05
C GLU A 95 -20.90 24.60 21.70
N ALA A 96 -21.27 25.06 20.51
CA ALA A 96 -22.59 24.89 19.92
C ALA A 96 -22.46 24.52 18.44
N VAL A 97 -23.48 23.91 17.85
CA VAL A 97 -23.49 23.57 16.42
C VAL A 97 -23.33 24.84 15.58
N GLY A 98 -22.23 24.92 14.82
CA GLY A 98 -21.89 26.08 13.98
C GLY A 98 -21.12 27.19 14.69
N ASP A 99 -20.74 27.01 15.97
CA ASP A 99 -19.86 27.92 16.69
C ASP A 99 -18.39 27.57 16.37
N PRO A 100 -17.53 28.54 16.04
CA PRO A 100 -16.09 28.28 15.85
C PRO A 100 -15.32 28.07 17.16
N ALA A 101 -15.94 28.34 18.33
CA ALA A 101 -15.29 28.14 19.63
C ALA A 101 -15.19 26.63 19.96
N ILE A 102 -14.00 26.22 20.37
CA ILE A 102 -13.70 24.82 20.72
C ILE A 102 -14.02 24.59 22.19
N ASP A 103 -14.83 23.54 22.46
CA ASP A 103 -15.06 23.04 23.82
C ASP A 103 -13.83 22.21 24.27
N GLU A 104 -12.89 22.84 24.95
CA GLU A 104 -11.65 22.19 25.40
C GLU A 104 -11.90 21.05 26.40
N ALA A 105 -12.98 21.09 27.17
CA ALA A 105 -13.33 20.01 28.08
C ALA A 105 -13.84 18.77 27.31
N ALA A 106 -14.69 18.98 26.33
CA ALA A 106 -15.14 17.91 25.43
C ALA A 106 -13.99 17.34 24.60
N LYS A 107 -13.10 18.17 24.09
CA LYS A 107 -11.89 17.78 23.37
C LYS A 107 -11.03 16.82 24.20
N ALA A 108 -10.65 17.24 25.39
CA ALA A 108 -9.83 16.43 26.28
C ALA A 108 -10.52 15.09 26.64
N PHE A 109 -11.81 15.13 26.92
CA PHE A 109 -12.62 13.95 27.23
C PHE A 109 -12.66 12.95 26.08
N ILE A 110 -12.99 13.40 24.86
CA ILE A 110 -13.10 12.54 23.67
C ILE A 110 -11.73 11.95 23.32
N GLN A 111 -10.68 12.77 23.30
CA GLN A 111 -9.31 12.32 23.00
C GLN A 111 -8.83 11.26 23.98
N TYR A 112 -9.06 11.45 25.28
CA TYR A 112 -8.70 10.48 26.31
C TYR A 112 -9.42 9.14 26.14
N HIS A 113 -10.74 9.17 25.94
CA HIS A 113 -11.52 7.95 25.84
C HIS A 113 -11.28 7.20 24.51
N PHE A 114 -11.11 7.92 23.41
CA PHE A 114 -10.73 7.32 22.13
C PHE A 114 -9.33 6.70 22.18
N TRP A 115 -8.37 7.40 22.79
CA TRP A 115 -7.04 6.87 23.01
C TRP A 115 -7.09 5.60 23.87
N LYS A 116 -7.82 5.60 24.97
CA LYS A 116 -7.95 4.44 25.84
C LYS A 116 -8.58 3.25 25.11
N TRP A 117 -9.69 3.47 24.41
CA TRP A 117 -10.31 2.45 23.57
C TRP A 117 -9.34 1.91 22.52
N SER A 118 -8.68 2.76 21.77
CA SER A 118 -7.80 2.40 20.66
C SER A 118 -6.59 1.55 21.06
N LYS A 119 -6.15 1.64 22.31
CA LYS A 119 -5.02 0.86 22.85
C LYS A 119 -5.44 -0.49 23.39
N ASP A 120 -6.67 -0.60 23.90
CA ASP A 120 -7.17 -1.83 24.49
C ASP A 120 -7.66 -2.79 23.40
N ARG A 121 -6.98 -3.92 23.29
CA ARG A 121 -7.30 -4.94 22.27
C ARG A 121 -8.64 -5.62 22.54
N ASP A 122 -9.04 -5.77 23.80
CA ASP A 122 -10.27 -6.45 24.19
C ASP A 122 -11.48 -5.55 23.97
N GLU A 123 -11.30 -4.23 23.99
CA GLU A 123 -12.32 -3.23 23.64
C GLU A 123 -12.47 -3.03 22.13
N VAL A 124 -11.35 -3.11 21.36
CA VAL A 124 -11.35 -2.83 19.90
C VAL A 124 -11.68 -4.05 19.07
N ASP A 125 -11.01 -5.17 19.33
CA ASP A 125 -11.02 -6.33 18.44
C ASP A 125 -11.94 -7.42 18.96
N LEU A 126 -12.93 -7.80 18.18
CA LEU A 126 -13.83 -8.92 18.53
C LEU A 126 -13.06 -10.21 18.88
N THR A 127 -11.87 -10.38 18.29
CA THR A 127 -11.00 -11.55 18.58
C THR A 127 -10.05 -11.32 19.77
N GLY A 128 -10.03 -10.15 20.38
CA GLY A 128 -9.16 -9.79 21.51
C GLY A 128 -7.67 -9.82 21.23
N ARG A 129 -7.24 -9.71 19.96
CA ARG A 129 -5.82 -9.88 19.56
C ARG A 129 -5.13 -8.60 19.16
N LYS A 130 -5.86 -7.57 18.71
CA LYS A 130 -5.31 -6.40 18.04
C LYS A 130 -5.81 -5.10 18.64
N SER A 131 -4.90 -4.18 18.92
CA SER A 131 -5.24 -2.77 19.13
C SER A 131 -5.65 -2.12 17.80
N PHE A 132 -6.28 -0.96 17.84
CA PHE A 132 -6.73 -0.25 16.65
C PHE A 132 -5.59 0.00 15.65
N ALA A 133 -4.45 0.49 16.11
CA ALA A 133 -3.29 0.71 15.24
C ALA A 133 -2.77 -0.58 14.58
N ARG A 134 -2.81 -1.73 15.30
CA ARG A 134 -2.43 -3.02 14.73
C ARG A 134 -3.46 -3.51 13.70
N MET A 135 -4.74 -3.24 13.94
CA MET A 135 -5.81 -3.53 13.00
C MET A 135 -5.68 -2.69 11.73
N CYS A 136 -5.43 -1.38 11.85
CA CYS A 136 -5.17 -0.50 10.71
C CYS A 136 -3.99 -0.98 9.86
N ARG A 137 -2.87 -1.41 10.49
CA ARG A 137 -1.73 -1.97 9.74
C ARG A 137 -2.09 -3.23 8.96
N LEU A 138 -2.94 -4.10 9.50
CA LEU A 138 -3.41 -5.29 8.79
C LEU A 138 -4.32 -4.91 7.61
N VAL A 139 -5.20 -3.94 7.80
CA VAL A 139 -6.09 -3.44 6.74
C VAL A 139 -5.30 -2.77 5.62
N ALA A 140 -4.29 -1.95 5.95
CA ALA A 140 -3.41 -1.33 4.96
C ALA A 140 -2.60 -2.40 4.19
N GLU A 141 -2.11 -3.43 4.86
CA GLU A 141 -1.43 -4.54 4.19
C GLU A 141 -2.38 -5.30 3.24
N ASN A 142 -3.62 -5.55 3.65
CA ASN A 142 -4.63 -6.17 2.80
C ASN A 142 -4.98 -5.28 1.62
N TRP A 143 -5.11 -3.97 1.81
CA TRP A 143 -5.35 -3.01 0.75
C TRP A 143 -4.26 -3.06 -0.33
N ALA A 144 -2.99 -3.01 0.05
CA ALA A 144 -1.89 -3.09 -0.91
C ALA A 144 -1.80 -4.47 -1.60
N ARG A 145 -1.92 -5.55 -0.81
CA ARG A 145 -1.70 -6.93 -1.26
C ARG A 145 -2.90 -7.54 -1.99
N ASP A 146 -4.08 -7.39 -1.40
CA ASP A 146 -5.31 -8.02 -1.87
C ASP A 146 -6.17 -7.05 -2.70
N GLY A 147 -5.79 -5.76 -2.72
CA GLY A 147 -6.50 -4.68 -3.40
C GLY A 147 -7.56 -4.00 -2.56
N GLU A 148 -7.96 -4.59 -1.45
CA GLU A 148 -9.01 -4.06 -0.58
C GLU A 148 -8.83 -4.50 0.86
N GLY A 149 -9.33 -3.65 1.79
CA GLY A 149 -9.41 -3.95 3.20
C GLY A 149 -10.85 -3.84 3.69
N ILE A 150 -11.30 -4.78 4.52
CA ILE A 150 -12.69 -4.85 4.99
C ILE A 150 -12.70 -4.95 6.51
N ILE A 151 -13.48 -4.07 7.16
CA ILE A 151 -13.74 -4.10 8.60
C ILE A 151 -15.25 -4.20 8.81
N LEU A 152 -15.68 -5.13 9.64
CA LEU A 152 -17.04 -5.19 10.16
C LEU A 152 -17.11 -4.46 11.49
N ILE A 153 -18.18 -3.70 11.68
CA ILE A 153 -18.49 -2.96 12.90
C ILE A 153 -19.51 -3.75 13.71
N GLU A 154 -19.12 -4.17 14.90
CA GLU A 154 -20.00 -4.83 15.86
C GLU A 154 -20.49 -3.80 16.88
N ARG A 155 -21.79 -3.46 16.79
CA ARG A 155 -22.43 -2.49 17.68
C ARG A 155 -23.01 -3.19 18.91
N ASN A 156 -23.14 -2.43 19.98
CA ASN A 156 -23.67 -2.93 21.25
C ASN A 156 -22.87 -4.10 21.82
N ALA A 157 -21.59 -4.18 21.51
CA ALA A 157 -20.69 -5.18 22.08
C ALA A 157 -20.72 -5.12 23.61
N PRO A 158 -20.51 -6.25 24.32
CA PRO A 158 -20.52 -6.32 25.79
C PRO A 158 -19.22 -5.74 26.38
N THR A 159 -18.79 -4.58 25.91
CA THR A 159 -17.59 -3.87 26.31
C THR A 159 -17.92 -2.49 26.85
N VAL A 160 -16.93 -1.84 27.45
CA VAL A 160 -17.11 -0.51 28.07
C VAL A 160 -17.64 0.50 27.05
N TYR A 161 -17.04 0.53 25.87
CA TYR A 161 -17.40 1.49 24.80
C TYR A 161 -18.50 0.98 23.87
N GLY A 162 -18.82 -0.30 23.91
CA GLY A 162 -19.91 -0.90 23.15
C GLY A 162 -19.66 -1.04 21.65
N LEU A 163 -18.45 -0.79 21.18
CA LEU A 163 -18.05 -0.95 19.80
C LEU A 163 -16.83 -1.87 19.69
N GLN A 164 -16.98 -2.93 18.93
CA GLN A 164 -15.85 -3.77 18.51
C GLN A 164 -15.76 -3.82 16.99
N LEU A 165 -14.57 -4.13 16.50
CA LEU A 165 -14.25 -4.22 15.10
C LEU A 165 -13.73 -5.62 14.76
N ARG A 166 -13.98 -6.06 13.53
CA ARG A 166 -13.47 -7.32 13.00
C ARG A 166 -12.94 -7.13 11.60
N VAL A 167 -11.65 -7.40 11.38
CA VAL A 167 -11.08 -7.43 10.03
C VAL A 167 -11.45 -8.75 9.37
N VAL A 168 -12.00 -8.66 8.17
CA VAL A 168 -12.43 -9.79 7.35
C VAL A 168 -11.51 -9.93 6.15
N ARG A 169 -11.25 -11.16 5.73
CA ARG A 169 -10.49 -11.41 4.50
C ARG A 169 -11.32 -10.96 3.28
N PRO A 170 -10.70 -10.28 2.32
CA PRO A 170 -11.39 -9.87 1.09
C PRO A 170 -12.04 -11.03 0.31
N ASP A 171 -11.53 -12.25 0.43
CA ASP A 171 -12.11 -13.44 -0.21
C ASP A 171 -13.49 -13.82 0.34
N ALA A 172 -13.82 -13.35 1.55
CA ALA A 172 -15.14 -13.58 2.14
C ALA A 172 -16.25 -12.82 1.39
N LEU A 173 -15.91 -11.73 0.71
CA LEU A 173 -16.80 -10.99 -0.17
C LEU A 173 -16.71 -11.60 -1.59
N ASP A 174 -17.70 -12.41 -1.97
CA ASP A 174 -17.65 -13.23 -3.18
C ASP A 174 -17.80 -12.38 -4.45
N GLU A 175 -16.73 -12.34 -5.26
CA GLU A 175 -16.71 -11.62 -6.54
C GLU A 175 -17.64 -12.20 -7.60
N LYS A 176 -18.09 -13.45 -7.45
CA LYS A 176 -19.00 -14.12 -8.38
C LYS A 176 -20.46 -13.84 -8.08
N MET A 177 -20.76 -13.29 -6.92
CA MET A 177 -22.14 -12.98 -6.53
C MET A 177 -22.63 -11.74 -7.26
N ASN A 178 -23.45 -11.96 -8.29
CA ASN A 178 -24.08 -10.93 -9.10
C ASN A 178 -25.57 -11.23 -9.26
N GLY A 179 -26.40 -10.20 -9.35
CA GLY A 179 -27.82 -10.39 -9.53
C GLY A 179 -28.68 -9.19 -9.14
N GLN A 180 -29.96 -9.42 -9.01
CA GLN A 180 -30.89 -8.43 -8.46
C GLN A 180 -30.69 -8.33 -6.95
N GLY A 181 -30.73 -7.12 -6.42
CA GLY A 181 -30.63 -6.89 -5.01
C GLY A 181 -31.92 -7.21 -4.25
N PHE A 182 -31.91 -6.92 -2.96
CA PHE A 182 -33.06 -7.21 -2.08
C PHE A 182 -34.32 -6.41 -2.46
N THR A 183 -34.18 -5.25 -3.06
CA THR A 183 -35.28 -4.43 -3.58
C THR A 183 -35.17 -4.24 -5.09
N ALA A 184 -36.29 -3.85 -5.74
CA ALA A 184 -36.30 -3.60 -7.19
C ALA A 184 -35.31 -2.51 -7.64
N ASN A 185 -34.99 -1.57 -6.74
CA ASN A 185 -34.07 -0.46 -7.01
C ASN A 185 -32.60 -0.78 -6.76
N THR A 186 -32.28 -1.99 -6.29
CA THR A 186 -30.94 -2.39 -5.97
C THR A 186 -30.41 -3.48 -6.92
N VAL A 187 -29.11 -3.59 -7.04
CA VAL A 187 -28.43 -4.59 -7.84
C VAL A 187 -27.16 -5.03 -7.12
N ILE A 188 -26.89 -6.34 -7.18
CA ILE A 188 -25.65 -6.90 -6.60
C ILE A 188 -24.60 -6.95 -7.71
N ARG A 189 -23.42 -6.41 -7.42
CA ARG A 189 -22.23 -6.45 -8.26
C ARG A 189 -21.05 -6.94 -7.42
N ASN A 190 -20.50 -8.10 -7.77
CA ASN A 190 -19.31 -8.68 -7.13
C ASN A 190 -19.44 -8.77 -5.59
N GLY A 191 -20.63 -9.16 -5.11
CA GLY A 191 -20.92 -9.27 -3.67
C GLY A 191 -21.38 -7.99 -2.99
N VAL A 192 -21.40 -6.85 -3.67
CA VAL A 192 -21.85 -5.56 -3.14
C VAL A 192 -23.21 -5.20 -3.70
N GLU A 193 -24.19 -4.98 -2.84
CA GLU A 193 -25.50 -4.47 -3.22
C GLU A 193 -25.47 -2.95 -3.29
N ILE A 194 -25.73 -2.39 -4.46
CA ILE A 194 -25.70 -0.96 -4.74
C ILE A 194 -27.07 -0.45 -5.18
N ASP A 195 -27.39 0.78 -4.84
CA ASP A 195 -28.53 1.50 -5.37
C ASP A 195 -28.33 1.80 -6.87
N ARG A 196 -29.32 1.52 -7.69
CA ARG A 196 -29.20 1.69 -9.16
C ARG A 196 -29.02 3.15 -9.56
N ARG A 197 -29.59 4.09 -8.82
CA ARG A 197 -29.56 5.51 -9.12
C ARG A 197 -28.33 6.21 -8.59
N THR A 198 -28.04 6.00 -7.28
CA THR A 198 -26.97 6.72 -6.58
C THR A 198 -25.62 5.99 -6.62
N LYS A 199 -25.63 4.72 -7.03
CA LYS A 199 -24.46 3.80 -6.99
C LYS A 199 -23.88 3.57 -5.59
N ARG A 200 -24.53 4.07 -4.54
CA ARG A 200 -24.09 3.88 -3.15
C ARG A 200 -24.25 2.43 -2.72
N PRO A 201 -23.30 1.88 -1.98
CA PRO A 201 -23.42 0.57 -1.37
C PRO A 201 -24.51 0.59 -0.29
N ILE A 202 -25.36 -0.43 -0.28
CA ILE A 202 -26.47 -0.62 0.68
C ILE A 202 -26.17 -1.78 1.60
N ALA A 203 -25.60 -2.86 1.04
CA ALA A 203 -25.23 -4.04 1.80
C ALA A 203 -24.11 -4.83 1.12
N TYR A 204 -23.50 -5.71 1.89
CA TYR A 204 -22.45 -6.62 1.46
C TYR A 204 -22.83 -8.06 1.75
N TYR A 205 -22.49 -8.98 0.84
CA TYR A 205 -22.80 -10.39 0.96
C TYR A 205 -21.53 -11.20 1.25
N PHE A 206 -21.33 -11.56 2.48
CA PHE A 206 -20.16 -12.32 2.91
C PHE A 206 -20.43 -13.82 2.87
N ASN A 207 -19.49 -14.58 2.36
CA ASN A 207 -19.50 -16.02 2.39
C ASN A 207 -18.88 -16.51 3.72
N GLY A 208 -19.71 -17.11 4.58
CA GLY A 208 -19.27 -17.60 5.89
C GLY A 208 -18.23 -18.73 5.81
N THR A 209 -18.11 -19.41 4.66
CA THR A 209 -17.13 -20.51 4.48
C THR A 209 -15.71 -20.02 4.17
N ALA A 210 -15.55 -18.76 3.73
CA ALA A 210 -14.23 -18.23 3.35
C ALA A 210 -13.30 -17.99 4.55
N GLU A 211 -13.85 -17.81 5.75
CA GLU A 211 -13.06 -17.64 6.98
C GLU A 211 -12.72 -18.96 7.66
N ASP A 212 -13.62 -19.94 7.55
CA ASP A 212 -13.44 -21.29 8.05
C ASP A 212 -13.86 -22.29 6.97
N PRO A 213 -12.91 -22.88 6.21
CA PRO A 213 -13.21 -23.90 5.21
C PRO A 213 -13.97 -25.10 5.76
N MET A 214 -13.84 -25.37 7.07
CA MET A 214 -14.59 -26.45 7.73
C MET A 214 -16.04 -26.07 7.99
N ALA A 215 -16.37 -24.78 8.09
CA ALA A 215 -17.73 -24.30 8.27
C ALA A 215 -18.65 -24.63 7.08
N ALA A 216 -18.08 -24.85 5.89
CA ALA A 216 -18.83 -25.33 4.73
C ALA A 216 -19.55 -26.67 4.99
N TRP A 217 -19.03 -27.48 5.91
CA TRP A 217 -19.58 -28.78 6.29
C TRP A 217 -20.73 -28.68 7.30
N TYR A 218 -20.84 -27.54 8.02
CA TYR A 218 -21.79 -27.37 9.13
C TYR A 218 -22.83 -26.28 8.89
N ASN A 219 -22.61 -25.33 7.98
CA ASN A 219 -23.48 -24.18 7.75
C ASN A 219 -24.21 -24.27 6.40
N SER A 220 -25.53 -24.36 6.47
CA SER A 220 -26.40 -24.36 5.30
C SER A 220 -26.71 -22.99 4.70
N LYS A 221 -26.23 -21.89 5.32
CA LYS A 221 -26.44 -20.53 4.79
C LYS A 221 -25.17 -20.07 4.04
N PRO A 222 -25.22 -20.01 2.70
CA PRO A 222 -24.06 -19.69 1.90
C PRO A 222 -23.60 -18.23 2.07
N TYR A 223 -24.50 -17.29 2.39
CA TYR A 223 -24.19 -15.86 2.48
C TYR A 223 -24.86 -15.18 3.66
N VAL A 224 -24.12 -14.23 4.27
CA VAL A 224 -24.62 -13.31 5.28
C VAL A 224 -24.68 -11.92 4.67
N ARG A 225 -25.88 -11.32 4.65
CA ARG A 225 -26.08 -9.95 4.20
C ARG A 225 -25.81 -8.99 5.35
N VAL A 226 -24.80 -8.12 5.23
CA VAL A 226 -24.44 -7.12 6.22
C VAL A 226 -24.75 -5.73 5.67
N PRO A 227 -25.49 -4.86 6.40
CA PRO A 227 -25.75 -3.49 5.98
C PRO A 227 -24.44 -2.71 5.75
N ALA A 228 -24.43 -1.81 4.77
CA ALA A 228 -23.25 -1.00 4.48
C ALA A 228 -22.86 -0.06 5.64
N SER A 229 -23.80 0.28 6.52
CA SER A 229 -23.53 1.03 7.76
C SER A 229 -22.58 0.33 8.74
N ASP A 230 -22.49 -0.98 8.62
CA ASP A 230 -21.70 -1.82 9.52
C ASP A 230 -20.48 -2.43 8.82
N VAL A 231 -20.16 -1.93 7.60
CA VAL A 231 -19.01 -2.35 6.81
C VAL A 231 -18.17 -1.14 6.43
N ILE A 232 -16.89 -1.19 6.72
CA ILE A 232 -15.90 -0.26 6.19
C ILE A 232 -15.12 -1.02 5.12
N HIS A 233 -15.13 -0.50 3.89
CA HIS A 233 -14.51 -1.12 2.74
C HIS A 233 -13.58 -0.11 2.06
N ILE A 234 -12.27 -0.32 2.19
CA ILE A 234 -11.25 0.49 1.53
C ILE A 234 -10.71 -0.22 0.30
N PHE A 235 -10.64 0.48 -0.80
CA PHE A 235 -9.96 0.09 -2.03
C PHE A 235 -9.66 1.32 -2.89
N THR A 236 -8.66 1.23 -3.76
CA THR A 236 -8.36 2.27 -4.74
C THR A 236 -9.32 2.16 -5.90
N GLN A 237 -10.07 3.23 -6.15
CA GLN A 237 -11.04 3.31 -7.23
C GLN A 237 -10.36 3.84 -8.49
N HIS A 238 -10.38 3.06 -9.56
CA HIS A 238 -9.88 3.43 -10.89
C HIS A 238 -10.99 3.81 -11.86
N ASP A 239 -12.25 3.44 -11.53
CA ASP A 239 -13.43 3.69 -12.35
C ASP A 239 -14.64 3.99 -11.43
N GLU A 240 -15.48 4.95 -11.80
CA GLU A 240 -16.62 5.43 -10.99
C GLU A 240 -17.60 4.33 -10.56
N CYS A 241 -17.77 3.31 -11.40
CA CYS A 241 -18.69 2.21 -11.12
C CYS A 241 -18.03 1.01 -10.43
N GLN A 242 -16.75 1.09 -10.13
CA GLN A 242 -15.99 0.00 -9.52
C GLN A 242 -16.49 -0.32 -8.12
N THR A 243 -16.76 -1.62 -7.87
CA THR A 243 -17.25 -2.10 -6.57
C THR A 243 -16.22 -2.90 -5.78
N ARG A 244 -15.12 -3.32 -6.39
CA ARG A 244 -14.05 -4.12 -5.79
C ARG A 244 -12.68 -3.56 -6.12
N GLY A 245 -11.75 -3.67 -5.20
CA GLY A 245 -10.36 -3.25 -5.40
C GLY A 245 -9.49 -4.34 -6.03
N ILE A 246 -8.43 -3.91 -6.70
CA ILE A 246 -7.37 -4.76 -7.25
C ILE A 246 -6.05 -4.48 -6.51
N PRO A 247 -5.16 -5.47 -6.32
CA PRO A 247 -3.85 -5.28 -5.70
C PRO A 247 -3.09 -4.11 -6.30
N LEU A 248 -2.55 -3.21 -5.45
CA LEU A 248 -1.90 -1.98 -5.92
C LEU A 248 -0.71 -2.28 -6.86
N GLY A 249 0.01 -3.36 -6.59
CA GLY A 249 1.15 -3.78 -7.42
C GLY A 249 0.81 -4.64 -8.63
N HIS A 250 -0.46 -4.77 -9.05
CA HIS A 250 -0.89 -5.70 -10.10
C HIS A 250 -0.11 -5.55 -11.41
N ALA A 251 0.21 -4.32 -11.82
CA ALA A 251 0.96 -4.03 -13.03
C ALA A 251 2.40 -4.60 -13.01
N SER A 252 3.01 -4.67 -11.83
CA SER A 252 4.40 -5.12 -11.65
C SER A 252 4.54 -6.62 -11.42
N LEU A 253 3.46 -7.33 -11.00
CA LEU A 253 3.52 -8.73 -10.58
C LEU A 253 4.09 -9.66 -11.65
N LYS A 254 3.67 -9.50 -12.92
CA LYS A 254 4.14 -10.36 -14.02
C LYS A 254 5.64 -10.21 -14.25
N LYS A 255 6.13 -8.95 -14.32
CA LYS A 255 7.54 -8.65 -14.55
C LYS A 255 8.40 -9.13 -13.39
N ALA A 256 7.94 -8.91 -12.15
CA ALA A 256 8.63 -9.35 -10.96
C ALA A 256 8.75 -10.88 -10.90
N LYS A 257 7.70 -11.62 -11.25
CA LYS A 257 7.76 -13.09 -11.29
C LYS A 257 8.76 -13.59 -12.33
N MET A 258 8.77 -12.99 -13.52
CA MET A 258 9.75 -13.33 -14.56
C MET A 258 11.19 -13.03 -14.12
N LEU A 259 11.40 -11.96 -13.35
CA LEU A 259 12.71 -11.60 -12.79
C LEU A 259 13.15 -12.63 -11.74
N ASP A 260 12.26 -13.07 -10.84
CA ASP A 260 12.57 -14.11 -9.86
C ASP A 260 12.97 -15.44 -10.55
N GLU A 261 12.28 -15.80 -11.64
CA GLU A 261 12.60 -17.00 -12.43
C GLU A 261 13.92 -16.88 -13.19
N PHE A 262 14.22 -15.67 -13.70
CA PHE A 262 15.51 -15.37 -14.31
C PHE A 262 16.64 -15.46 -13.29
N ASP A 263 16.49 -14.84 -12.11
CA ASP A 263 17.48 -14.91 -11.01
C ASP A 263 17.76 -16.35 -10.61
N LEU A 264 16.74 -17.21 -10.53
CA LEU A 264 16.89 -18.64 -10.24
C LEU A 264 17.67 -19.34 -11.35
N SER A 265 17.35 -19.07 -12.62
CA SER A 265 18.03 -19.69 -13.74
C SER A 265 19.50 -19.29 -13.83
N GLU A 266 19.81 -18.00 -13.59
CA GLU A 266 21.19 -17.50 -13.55
C GLU A 266 21.98 -18.09 -12.38
N LEU A 267 21.36 -18.23 -11.21
CA LEU A 267 21.96 -18.87 -10.05
C LEU A 267 22.27 -20.37 -10.31
N VAL A 268 21.36 -21.08 -10.98
CA VAL A 268 21.56 -22.48 -11.37
C VAL A 268 22.69 -22.59 -12.38
N ALA A 269 22.70 -21.72 -13.42
CA ALA A 269 23.76 -21.70 -14.42
C ALA A 269 25.14 -21.42 -13.80
N ALA A 270 25.22 -20.40 -12.92
CA ALA A 270 26.46 -20.08 -12.22
C ALA A 270 26.94 -21.24 -11.32
N ARG A 271 26.02 -21.93 -10.65
CA ARG A 271 26.33 -23.09 -9.82
C ARG A 271 26.81 -24.29 -10.66
N ASP A 272 26.16 -24.54 -11.81
CA ASP A 272 26.54 -25.63 -12.71
C ASP A 272 27.93 -25.37 -13.32
N GLU A 273 28.19 -24.15 -13.77
CA GLU A 273 29.52 -23.77 -14.28
C GLU A 273 30.61 -23.81 -13.21
N ALA A 274 30.29 -23.40 -11.98
CA ALA A 274 31.25 -23.47 -10.87
C ALA A 274 31.59 -24.93 -10.50
N ASN A 275 30.69 -25.87 -10.73
CA ASN A 275 30.89 -27.31 -10.45
C ASN A 275 31.52 -28.05 -11.64
N THR A 276 31.42 -27.49 -12.87
CA THR A 276 31.96 -28.15 -14.08
C THR A 276 33.33 -27.58 -14.40
N THR A 277 34.37 -28.35 -14.11
CA THR A 277 35.79 -27.95 -14.33
C THR A 277 36.22 -28.09 -15.77
N GLY A 278 35.61 -28.97 -16.55
CA GLY A 278 35.93 -29.19 -17.96
C GLY A 278 35.32 -30.50 -18.49
N ILE A 279 35.45 -30.71 -19.77
CA ILE A 279 34.96 -31.88 -20.49
C ILE A 279 36.16 -32.61 -21.09
N PHE A 280 36.20 -33.92 -20.86
CA PHE A 280 37.16 -34.80 -21.51
C PHE A 280 36.60 -35.31 -22.82
N HIS A 281 37.29 -35.15 -23.91
CA HIS A 281 36.94 -35.68 -25.22
C HIS A 281 37.80 -36.92 -25.51
N ALA A 282 37.17 -38.06 -25.73
CA ALA A 282 37.82 -39.26 -26.16
C ALA A 282 37.79 -39.33 -27.71
N PRO A 283 38.84 -39.90 -28.37
CA PRO A 283 38.82 -40.17 -29.80
C PRO A 283 37.71 -41.18 -30.14
N ALA A 284 37.12 -41.04 -31.32
CA ALA A 284 35.98 -41.86 -31.77
C ALA A 284 36.29 -43.36 -31.91
N ASP A 285 37.58 -43.75 -32.02
CA ASP A 285 38.04 -45.11 -32.12
C ASP A 285 38.13 -45.87 -30.80
N ARG A 286 37.83 -45.18 -29.63
CA ARG A 286 37.97 -45.74 -28.28
C ARG A 286 36.64 -45.79 -27.47
N GLU A 287 35.55 -45.92 -28.12
CA GLU A 287 34.22 -46.04 -27.48
C GLU A 287 34.16 -47.19 -26.45
N ASP A 288 34.90 -48.28 -26.69
CA ASP A 288 34.92 -49.43 -25.82
C ASP A 288 35.67 -49.19 -24.49
N GLU A 289 36.61 -48.22 -24.42
CA GLU A 289 37.23 -47.78 -23.19
C GLU A 289 36.26 -46.96 -22.31
N ILE A 290 35.42 -46.13 -22.95
CA ILE A 290 34.37 -45.39 -22.24
C ILE A 290 33.33 -46.36 -21.65
N LYS A 291 32.97 -47.43 -22.41
CA LYS A 291 32.05 -48.45 -21.93
C LYS A 291 32.57 -49.21 -20.73
N LYS A 292 33.88 -49.48 -20.69
CA LYS A 292 34.54 -50.16 -19.55
C LYS A 292 34.61 -49.28 -18.30
N LEU A 293 34.77 -47.97 -18.46
CA LEU A 293 34.71 -47.01 -17.35
C LEU A 293 33.30 -46.82 -16.77
N ASN A 294 32.30 -47.24 -17.54
CA ASN A 294 30.88 -47.15 -17.16
C ASN A 294 30.28 -48.46 -16.63
N GLU A 295 31.09 -49.48 -16.36
CA GLU A 295 30.57 -50.80 -15.90
C GLU A 295 29.70 -50.73 -14.64
N ASP A 296 29.80 -49.67 -13.85
CA ASP A 296 28.95 -49.46 -12.67
C ASP A 296 27.69 -48.63 -12.89
N THR A 297 27.42 -48.11 -14.10
CA THR A 297 26.25 -47.27 -14.40
C THR A 297 25.58 -47.67 -15.73
N ALA A 298 24.65 -48.59 -15.61
CA ALA A 298 23.92 -49.26 -16.72
C ALA A 298 23.03 -48.35 -17.55
N ALA A 299 23.43 -47.23 -18.17
CA ALA A 299 22.63 -46.56 -19.21
C ALA A 299 23.21 -45.26 -19.81
N SER A 300 24.41 -44.83 -19.59
CA SER A 300 24.87 -43.56 -20.19
C SER A 300 26.23 -43.67 -20.89
N ASN A 301 26.33 -43.07 -22.07
CA ASN A 301 27.59 -43.01 -22.85
C ASN A 301 28.57 -41.97 -22.33
N TYR A 302 28.44 -41.53 -21.09
CA TYR A 302 29.33 -40.55 -20.46
C TYR A 302 29.67 -40.92 -19.02
N VAL A 303 30.88 -40.58 -18.58
CA VAL A 303 31.37 -40.80 -17.24
C VAL A 303 31.40 -39.47 -16.46
N CYS A 304 30.73 -39.44 -15.33
CA CYS A 304 30.85 -38.34 -14.39
C CYS A 304 31.95 -38.63 -13.35
N GLN A 305 33.05 -37.87 -13.36
CA GLN A 305 34.07 -37.89 -12.31
C GLN A 305 33.94 -36.66 -11.43
N LYS A 306 34.02 -36.83 -10.11
CA LYS A 306 34.14 -35.69 -9.18
C LYS A 306 35.58 -35.20 -9.20
N SER A 307 35.76 -33.90 -9.46
CA SER A 307 37.06 -33.25 -9.39
C SER A 307 37.29 -32.69 -8.00
N GLU A 308 38.45 -32.97 -7.40
CA GLU A 308 38.90 -32.35 -6.16
C GLU A 308 39.79 -31.14 -6.46
N PRO A 309 39.73 -30.06 -5.70
CA PRO A 309 40.59 -28.89 -5.88
C PRO A 309 42.07 -29.28 -5.84
N GLY A 310 42.84 -28.87 -6.86
CA GLY A 310 44.26 -29.15 -6.96
C GLY A 310 44.63 -30.46 -7.64
N THR A 311 43.67 -31.26 -8.10
CA THR A 311 43.93 -32.51 -8.82
C THR A 311 44.53 -32.22 -10.19
N LYS A 312 45.65 -32.91 -10.51
CA LYS A 312 46.25 -32.88 -11.86
C LYS A 312 45.86 -34.16 -12.59
N TYR A 313 45.25 -33.99 -13.74
CA TYR A 313 44.88 -35.11 -14.61
C TYR A 313 46.01 -35.40 -15.61
N VAL A 314 46.37 -36.65 -15.74
CA VAL A 314 47.23 -37.14 -16.83
C VAL A 314 46.34 -37.86 -17.80
N LEU A 315 46.17 -37.30 -18.99
CA LEU A 315 45.28 -37.84 -20.02
C LEU A 315 45.96 -38.96 -20.81
N PRO A 316 45.26 -40.04 -21.16
CA PRO A 316 45.76 -41.02 -22.11
C PRO A 316 46.05 -40.39 -23.48
N PRO A 317 46.97 -40.99 -24.25
CA PRO A 317 47.28 -40.48 -25.60
C PRO A 317 46.03 -40.40 -26.49
N GLY A 318 45.77 -39.21 -27.09
CA GLY A 318 44.63 -38.93 -27.96
C GLY A 318 43.39 -38.39 -27.28
N TRP A 319 43.38 -38.33 -25.94
CA TRP A 319 42.30 -37.61 -25.20
C TRP A 319 42.62 -36.16 -25.13
N ASP A 320 41.60 -35.32 -25.28
CA ASP A 320 41.67 -33.85 -25.15
C ASP A 320 40.84 -33.40 -23.95
N TYR A 321 41.26 -32.34 -23.29
CA TYR A 321 40.57 -31.71 -22.16
C TYR A 321 40.21 -30.28 -22.53
N ASP A 322 38.94 -29.99 -22.60
CA ASP A 322 38.39 -28.67 -22.80
C ASP A 322 38.04 -28.04 -21.42
N PRO A 323 38.90 -27.17 -20.88
CA PRO A 323 38.62 -26.48 -19.66
C PRO A 323 37.49 -25.48 -19.84
N LYS A 324 36.37 -25.67 -19.18
CA LYS A 324 35.30 -24.67 -19.15
C LYS A 324 35.72 -23.50 -18.27
N THR A 325 35.83 -22.32 -18.89
CA THR A 325 35.99 -21.06 -18.16
C THR A 325 34.60 -20.57 -17.76
N PRO A 326 34.30 -20.41 -16.45
CA PRO A 326 33.01 -19.92 -16.00
C PRO A 326 32.70 -18.55 -16.64
N GLN A 327 31.54 -18.44 -17.29
CA GLN A 327 31.04 -17.19 -17.85
C GLN A 327 29.96 -16.56 -16.98
N HIS A 328 29.48 -17.30 -15.99
CA HIS A 328 28.52 -16.84 -15.00
C HIS A 328 29.19 -16.57 -13.64
N PRO A 329 28.73 -15.55 -12.87
CA PRO A 329 27.71 -14.58 -13.27
C PRO A 329 28.23 -13.62 -14.33
N ASN A 330 27.41 -13.39 -15.38
CA ASN A 330 27.72 -12.43 -16.43
C ASN A 330 27.74 -11.00 -15.86
N ARG A 331 28.68 -10.17 -16.29
CA ARG A 331 28.80 -8.76 -15.85
C ARG A 331 27.55 -7.93 -16.16
N GLU A 332 26.82 -8.27 -17.22
CA GLU A 332 25.60 -7.58 -17.65
C GLU A 332 24.37 -7.92 -16.83
N VAL A 333 24.37 -9.02 -16.08
CA VAL A 333 23.23 -9.46 -15.27
C VAL A 333 22.84 -8.39 -14.25
N SER A 334 23.81 -7.74 -13.61
CA SER A 334 23.53 -6.70 -12.62
C SER A 334 22.81 -5.49 -13.26
N SER A 335 23.28 -5.01 -14.41
CA SER A 335 22.67 -3.85 -15.10
C SER A 335 21.26 -4.16 -15.60
N PHE A 336 21.06 -5.36 -16.15
CA PHE A 336 19.75 -5.85 -16.58
C PHE A 336 18.78 -5.96 -15.40
N LYS A 337 19.19 -6.61 -14.32
CA LYS A 337 18.38 -6.77 -13.11
C LYS A 337 17.97 -5.42 -12.52
N ASN A 338 18.91 -4.47 -12.42
CA ASN A 338 18.64 -3.14 -11.91
C ASN A 338 17.64 -2.39 -12.78
N SER A 339 17.71 -2.53 -14.11
CA SER A 339 16.72 -1.95 -15.02
C SER A 339 15.33 -2.53 -14.80
N MET A 340 15.23 -3.86 -14.68
CA MET A 340 13.95 -4.53 -14.40
C MET A 340 13.37 -4.15 -13.06
N LEU A 341 14.19 -4.04 -12.00
CA LEU A 341 13.76 -3.61 -10.68
C LEU A 341 13.27 -2.17 -10.65
N ARG A 342 13.87 -1.26 -11.47
CA ARG A 342 13.36 0.11 -11.62
C ARG A 342 11.97 0.15 -12.22
N ASP A 343 11.72 -0.66 -13.25
CA ASP A 343 10.38 -0.79 -13.84
C ASP A 343 9.36 -1.34 -12.85
N VAL A 344 9.75 -2.34 -12.05
CA VAL A 344 8.89 -2.90 -11.00
C VAL A 344 8.59 -1.85 -9.94
N ALA A 345 9.60 -1.13 -9.45
CA ALA A 345 9.46 -0.06 -8.46
C ALA A 345 8.55 1.08 -8.96
N SER A 346 8.70 1.46 -10.23
CA SER A 346 7.83 2.45 -10.88
C SER A 346 6.37 2.02 -10.88
N GLY A 347 6.08 0.75 -11.20
CA GLY A 347 4.71 0.22 -11.16
C GLY A 347 4.14 0.03 -9.76
N LEU A 348 4.99 0.03 -8.72
CA LEU A 348 4.59 0.02 -7.31
C LEU A 348 4.46 1.43 -6.71
N GLY A 349 4.92 2.47 -7.42
CA GLY A 349 4.92 3.84 -6.93
C GLY A 349 5.90 4.10 -5.78
N VAL A 350 7.03 3.38 -5.75
CA VAL A 350 8.07 3.49 -4.71
C VAL A 350 9.42 3.84 -5.31
N GLU A 351 10.29 4.43 -4.49
CA GLU A 351 11.65 4.77 -4.90
C GLU A 351 12.50 3.49 -5.04
N TYR A 352 13.26 3.39 -6.16
CA TYR A 352 14.03 2.21 -6.52
C TYR A 352 15.08 1.83 -5.47
N ALA A 353 15.87 2.79 -4.98
CA ALA A 353 16.95 2.48 -4.04
C ALA A 353 16.40 1.91 -2.72
N CYS A 354 15.25 2.40 -2.27
CA CYS A 354 14.54 1.87 -1.11
C CYS A 354 13.95 0.48 -1.38
N PHE A 355 13.37 0.27 -2.56
CA PHE A 355 12.74 -1.00 -2.95
C PHE A 355 13.75 -2.13 -3.17
N ALA A 356 14.82 -1.83 -3.90
CA ALA A 356 15.87 -2.80 -4.22
C ALA A 356 16.94 -2.92 -3.11
N ASN A 357 16.93 -2.01 -2.12
CA ASN A 357 17.99 -1.84 -1.14
C ASN A 357 19.36 -1.64 -1.80
N ASP A 358 19.37 -0.92 -2.92
CA ASP A 358 20.56 -0.61 -3.73
C ASP A 358 20.93 0.86 -3.62
N TRP A 359 21.96 1.14 -2.85
CA TRP A 359 22.50 2.48 -2.63
C TRP A 359 23.77 2.75 -3.42
N ALA A 360 24.18 1.82 -4.31
CA ALA A 360 25.39 1.97 -5.10
C ALA A 360 25.22 3.10 -6.14
N GLY A 361 26.16 4.05 -6.15
CA GLY A 361 26.19 5.13 -7.13
C GLY A 361 25.08 6.19 -6.98
N VAL A 362 24.31 6.17 -5.90
CA VAL A 362 23.23 7.14 -5.67
C VAL A 362 23.79 8.38 -4.96
N SER A 363 23.55 9.59 -5.52
CA SER A 363 23.93 10.84 -4.87
C SER A 363 22.91 11.23 -3.77
N PHE A 364 23.37 11.96 -2.76
CA PHE A 364 22.47 12.47 -1.70
C PHE A 364 21.30 13.29 -2.27
N SER A 365 21.52 14.09 -3.30
CA SER A 365 20.47 14.90 -3.93
C SER A 365 19.43 14.04 -4.65
N SER A 366 19.86 12.97 -5.32
CA SER A 366 18.94 12.04 -5.99
C SER A 366 18.10 11.26 -5.00
N VAL A 367 18.72 10.75 -3.91
CA VAL A 367 17.97 10.09 -2.81
C VAL A 367 16.95 11.04 -2.20
N ARG A 368 17.35 12.28 -1.93
CA ARG A 368 16.46 13.29 -1.35
C ARG A 368 15.24 13.52 -2.25
N ALA A 369 15.46 13.74 -3.56
CA ALA A 369 14.38 13.97 -4.50
C ALA A 369 13.43 12.76 -4.62
N GLY A 370 13.97 11.55 -4.73
CA GLY A 370 13.17 10.32 -4.78
C GLY A 370 12.37 10.07 -3.49
N THR A 371 13.02 10.27 -2.33
CA THR A 371 12.35 10.11 -1.02
C THR A 371 11.21 11.12 -0.83
N LEU A 372 11.38 12.37 -1.27
CA LEU A 372 10.32 13.38 -1.17
C LEU A 372 9.13 13.01 -2.04
N ALA A 373 9.36 12.62 -3.31
CA ALA A 373 8.29 12.17 -4.19
C ALA A 373 7.56 10.92 -3.66
N GLU A 374 8.29 9.97 -3.07
CA GLU A 374 7.68 8.79 -2.42
C GLU A 374 6.84 9.20 -1.21
N ARG A 375 7.28 10.16 -0.40
CA ARG A 375 6.54 10.67 0.76
C ARG A 375 5.25 11.35 0.34
N ASP A 376 5.25 12.14 -0.73
CA ASP A 376 4.05 12.78 -1.28
C ASP A 376 3.01 11.74 -1.67
N ASN A 377 3.44 10.65 -2.33
CA ASN A 377 2.56 9.53 -2.65
C ASN A 377 1.98 8.86 -1.38
N TYR A 378 2.82 8.63 -0.36
CA TYR A 378 2.33 8.06 0.91
C TYR A 378 1.40 9.01 1.67
N THR A 379 1.59 10.33 1.57
CA THR A 379 0.68 11.31 2.19
C THR A 379 -0.73 11.18 1.60
N THR A 380 -0.84 11.11 0.28
CA THR A 380 -2.13 10.88 -0.39
C THR A 380 -2.79 9.58 0.07
N LEU A 381 -2.01 8.48 0.17
CA LEU A 381 -2.52 7.20 0.66
C LEU A 381 -2.90 7.23 2.16
N GLN A 382 -2.25 8.07 2.96
CA GLN A 382 -2.63 8.30 4.35
C GLN A 382 -3.97 9.02 4.45
N ASP A 383 -4.17 10.05 3.62
CA ASP A 383 -5.42 10.80 3.57
C ASP A 383 -6.59 9.92 3.14
N ASP A 384 -6.40 9.10 2.09
CA ASP A 384 -7.37 8.10 1.67
C ASP A 384 -7.69 7.10 2.79
N PHE A 385 -6.68 6.65 3.52
CA PHE A 385 -6.87 5.71 4.62
C PHE A 385 -7.61 6.34 5.80
N VAL A 386 -7.32 7.60 6.11
CA VAL A 386 -8.04 8.35 7.14
C VAL A 386 -9.50 8.52 6.74
N GLU A 387 -9.77 8.96 5.52
CA GLU A 387 -11.12 9.18 5.03
C GLU A 387 -11.96 7.90 5.00
N MET A 388 -11.41 6.82 4.44
CA MET A 388 -12.16 5.60 4.20
C MET A 388 -12.22 4.65 5.41
N VAL A 389 -11.27 4.73 6.35
CA VAL A 389 -11.18 3.79 7.48
C VAL A 389 -11.27 4.48 8.82
N VAL A 390 -10.36 5.43 9.10
CA VAL A 390 -10.21 5.95 10.46
C VAL A 390 -11.38 6.83 10.87
N ALA A 391 -11.78 7.74 9.97
CA ALA A 391 -12.91 8.64 10.19
C ALA A 391 -14.26 7.92 10.37
N PRO A 392 -14.62 6.92 9.53
CA PRO A 392 -15.82 6.12 9.75
C PRO A 392 -15.81 5.33 11.06
N VAL A 393 -14.64 4.77 11.46
CA VAL A 393 -14.50 4.10 12.76
C VAL A 393 -14.74 5.07 13.90
N PHE A 394 -14.13 6.26 13.85
CA PHE A 394 -14.32 7.27 14.89
C PHE A 394 -15.78 7.70 15.01
N LYS A 395 -16.44 7.97 13.89
CA LYS A 395 -17.89 8.32 13.87
C LYS A 395 -18.74 7.23 14.48
N ALA A 396 -18.48 5.95 14.14
CA ALA A 396 -19.19 4.83 14.70
C ALA A 396 -18.91 4.66 16.20
N TRP A 397 -17.65 4.86 16.62
CA TRP A 397 -17.25 4.81 18.02
C TRP A 397 -17.92 5.92 18.83
N LEU A 398 -17.85 7.17 18.36
CA LEU A 398 -18.47 8.30 19.05
C LEU A 398 -19.99 8.11 19.20
N ALA A 399 -20.66 7.73 18.11
CA ALA A 399 -22.11 7.46 18.16
C ALA A 399 -22.46 6.37 19.19
N GLN A 400 -21.68 5.31 19.28
CA GLN A 400 -21.91 4.23 20.23
C GLN A 400 -21.53 4.63 21.66
N PHE A 401 -20.43 5.38 21.83
CA PHE A 401 -19.97 5.88 23.12
C PHE A 401 -20.98 6.82 23.79
N LEU A 402 -21.61 7.71 23.02
CA LEU A 402 -22.63 8.63 23.53
C LEU A 402 -23.90 7.91 24.02
N THR A 403 -24.13 6.67 23.64
CA THR A 403 -25.28 5.87 24.15
C THR A 403 -24.95 5.18 25.47
N ARG A 404 -23.69 5.19 25.92
CA ARG A 404 -23.27 4.51 27.16
C ARG A 404 -23.37 5.41 28.38
N THR A 405 -23.83 4.85 29.48
CA THR A 405 -24.09 5.56 30.76
C THR A 405 -22.83 5.73 31.64
N ILE A 406 -21.64 5.40 31.13
CA ILE A 406 -20.41 5.41 31.91
C ILE A 406 -19.89 6.82 32.08
N ALA A 407 -20.19 7.48 33.18
CA ALA A 407 -19.65 8.78 33.56
C ALA A 407 -19.48 9.77 32.38
N ASN A 408 -20.35 9.61 31.36
CA ASN A 408 -20.31 10.42 30.14
C ASN A 408 -21.27 11.61 30.36
N PRO A 409 -20.76 12.84 30.40
CA PRO A 409 -21.58 14.03 30.57
C PRO A 409 -22.36 14.39 29.31
N TYR A 410 -22.04 13.76 28.15
CA TYR A 410 -22.59 14.06 26.83
C TYR A 410 -23.67 13.02 26.46
N VAL A 411 -24.62 13.46 25.65
CA VAL A 411 -25.78 12.66 25.22
C VAL A 411 -25.78 12.51 23.67
N PRO A 412 -26.53 11.56 23.10
CA PRO A 412 -26.55 11.32 21.66
C PRO A 412 -26.91 12.54 20.80
N SER A 413 -27.67 13.52 21.33
CA SER A 413 -27.98 14.79 20.65
C SER A 413 -26.75 15.68 20.44
N ASP A 414 -25.71 15.49 21.24
CA ASP A 414 -24.45 16.24 21.13
C ASP A 414 -23.57 15.76 19.97
N PHE A 415 -23.93 14.64 19.32
CA PHE A 415 -23.09 14.02 18.28
C PHE A 415 -22.64 15.02 17.21
N ALA A 416 -23.53 15.87 16.72
CA ALA A 416 -23.21 16.81 15.65
C ALA A 416 -22.12 17.83 16.04
N ARG A 417 -22.17 18.37 17.29
CA ARG A 417 -21.17 19.32 17.78
C ARG A 417 -19.84 18.66 18.20
N LEU A 418 -19.90 17.37 18.57
CA LEU A 418 -18.73 16.60 19.03
C LEU A 418 -18.01 15.88 17.88
N CYS A 419 -18.63 15.77 16.71
CA CYS A 419 -18.13 15.01 15.57
C CYS A 419 -17.24 15.84 14.62
N GLU A 420 -16.66 16.91 15.13
CA GLU A 420 -15.62 17.67 14.41
C GLU A 420 -14.25 17.17 14.83
N PHE A 421 -13.43 16.79 13.87
CA PHE A 421 -12.15 16.14 14.16
C PHE A 421 -11.20 16.18 12.98
N GLU A 422 -9.92 16.07 13.30
CA GLU A 422 -8.81 15.85 12.38
C GLU A 422 -8.00 14.65 12.86
N PHE A 423 -7.50 13.83 11.95
CA PHE A 423 -6.55 12.77 12.27
C PHE A 423 -5.19 13.09 11.73
N GLN A 424 -4.21 13.07 12.60
CA GLN A 424 -2.82 13.22 12.20
C GLN A 424 -2.22 11.84 11.94
N ALA A 425 -1.74 11.66 10.70
CA ALA A 425 -1.02 10.47 10.26
C ALA A 425 0.45 10.51 10.69
N ARG A 426 1.18 9.46 10.35
CA ARG A 426 2.63 9.39 10.52
C ARG A 426 3.32 10.49 9.72
N THR A 427 4.23 11.16 10.37
CA THR A 427 5.18 12.09 9.75
C THR A 427 6.57 11.45 9.61
N TRP A 428 7.45 12.06 8.84
CA TRP A 428 8.82 11.59 8.63
C TRP A 428 9.81 12.60 9.24
N ALA A 429 10.94 12.08 9.71
CA ALA A 429 12.05 12.93 10.13
C ALA A 429 12.61 13.73 8.96
N TRP A 430 13.27 14.84 9.24
CA TRP A 430 13.99 15.63 8.25
C TRP A 430 15.01 14.77 7.50
N VAL A 431 15.16 15.00 6.20
CA VAL A 431 16.21 14.36 5.40
C VAL A 431 17.57 15.05 5.67
N ASP A 432 17.55 16.38 5.79
CA ASP A 432 18.70 17.20 6.22
C ASP A 432 18.26 18.05 7.42
N PRO A 433 18.42 17.56 8.66
CA PRO A 433 17.85 18.22 9.84
C PRO A 433 18.25 19.68 9.99
N MET A 434 19.52 20.02 9.67
CA MET A 434 20.00 21.40 9.84
C MET A 434 19.36 22.34 8.83
N LYS A 435 19.37 21.97 7.55
CA LYS A 435 18.81 22.83 6.49
C LYS A 435 17.30 22.91 6.56
N ASP A 436 16.64 21.80 6.85
CA ASP A 436 15.18 21.74 6.89
C ASP A 436 14.64 22.56 8.09
N VAL A 437 15.26 22.45 9.28
CA VAL A 437 14.90 23.28 10.45
C VAL A 437 15.17 24.76 10.21
N GLN A 438 16.29 25.13 9.56
CA GLN A 438 16.57 26.52 9.21
C GLN A 438 15.55 27.08 8.19
N ALA A 439 15.19 26.28 7.19
CA ALA A 439 14.18 26.67 6.21
C ALA A 439 12.81 26.89 6.85
N ASP A 440 12.40 26.01 7.77
CA ASP A 440 11.14 26.16 8.50
C ASP A 440 11.17 27.35 9.46
N ALA A 441 12.28 27.59 10.15
CA ALA A 441 12.44 28.77 11.01
C ALA A 441 12.30 30.07 10.21
N ILE A 442 12.93 30.16 9.03
CA ILE A 442 12.81 31.30 8.12
C ILE A 442 11.36 31.42 7.61
N ALA A 443 10.71 30.32 7.24
CA ALA A 443 9.33 30.32 6.76
C ALA A 443 8.36 30.84 7.83
N VAL A 444 8.56 30.48 9.10
CA VAL A 444 7.77 31.00 10.22
C VAL A 444 8.09 32.49 10.49
N GLU A 445 9.34 32.89 10.41
CA GLU A 445 9.74 34.31 10.60
C GLU A 445 9.13 35.23 9.54
N HIS A 446 9.03 34.74 8.29
CA HIS A 446 8.38 35.48 7.20
C HIS A 446 6.85 35.30 7.14
N GLY A 447 6.25 34.53 8.02
CA GLY A 447 4.81 34.31 8.05
C GLY A 447 4.27 33.40 6.92
N TRP A 448 5.14 32.65 6.26
CA TRP A 448 4.74 31.67 5.23
C TRP A 448 4.21 30.37 5.81
N LYS A 449 4.64 30.05 7.04
CA LYS A 449 4.15 28.92 7.83
C LYS A 449 3.89 29.36 9.28
N THR A 450 3.00 28.64 9.94
CA THR A 450 2.78 28.82 11.38
C THR A 450 3.61 27.80 12.18
N ASN A 451 3.88 28.08 13.45
CA ASN A 451 4.49 27.10 14.36
C ASN A 451 3.62 25.85 14.52
N GLU A 452 2.31 26.00 14.40
CA GLU A 452 1.35 24.90 14.48
C GLU A 452 1.51 23.96 13.29
N GLU A 453 1.62 24.49 12.06
CA GLU A 453 1.87 23.70 10.85
C GLU A 453 3.22 22.96 10.90
N VAL A 454 4.28 23.64 11.33
CA VAL A 454 5.61 23.02 11.48
C VAL A 454 5.57 21.90 12.54
N THR A 455 4.89 22.15 13.67
CA THR A 455 4.75 21.13 14.72
C THR A 455 3.92 19.94 14.24
N ALA A 456 2.87 20.19 13.49
CA ALA A 456 2.04 19.14 12.89
C ALA A 456 2.83 18.31 11.88
N GLN A 457 3.61 18.96 11.03
CA GLN A 457 4.38 18.31 9.96
C GLN A 457 5.45 17.35 10.51
N TYR A 458 6.09 17.64 11.63
CA TYR A 458 7.23 16.86 12.10
C TYR A 458 7.02 16.17 13.46
N GLY A 459 6.25 16.74 14.36
CA GLY A 459 6.14 16.26 15.74
C GLY A 459 4.91 15.41 16.05
N GLY A 460 3.88 15.53 15.25
CA GLY A 460 2.61 14.82 15.52
C GLY A 460 1.90 15.30 16.79
N SER A 461 2.29 16.45 17.33
CA SER A 461 1.75 17.07 18.57
C SER A 461 1.09 18.42 18.28
N ASP A 462 0.28 18.89 19.20
CA ASP A 462 -0.32 20.22 19.15
C ASP A 462 0.68 21.25 19.66
N PHE A 463 0.86 22.38 18.95
CA PHE A 463 1.78 23.44 19.33
C PHE A 463 1.44 24.04 20.71
N LYS A 464 0.15 24.24 20.99
CA LYS A 464 -0.31 24.80 22.28
C LYS A 464 0.00 23.84 23.42
N GLU A 465 -0.23 22.52 23.20
CA GLU A 465 0.14 21.49 24.18
C GLU A 465 1.64 21.43 24.40
N ASN A 466 2.44 21.54 23.35
CA ASN A 466 3.90 21.62 23.47
C ASN A 466 4.35 22.84 24.27
N CYS A 467 3.73 24.01 24.05
CA CYS A 467 4.04 25.20 24.82
C CYS A 467 3.70 25.01 26.31
N ALA A 468 2.56 24.39 26.63
CA ALA A 468 2.20 24.13 28.02
C ALA A 468 3.19 23.15 28.68
N ARG A 469 3.53 22.07 28.01
CA ARG A 469 4.53 21.10 28.51
C ARG A 469 5.92 21.71 28.68
N LEU A 470 6.37 22.55 27.74
CA LEU A 470 7.63 23.26 27.85
C LEU A 470 7.65 24.24 29.05
N ALA A 471 6.52 24.89 29.32
CA ALA A 471 6.38 25.74 30.48
C ALA A 471 6.52 24.96 31.80
N GLU A 472 5.85 23.78 31.88
CA GLU A 472 5.98 22.88 33.05
C GLU A 472 7.41 22.35 33.20
N GLU A 473 8.05 21.90 32.11
CA GLU A 473 9.43 21.43 32.11
C GLU A 473 10.41 22.54 32.55
N ASN A 474 10.23 23.76 32.07
CA ASN A 474 11.07 24.88 32.43
C ASN A 474 10.89 25.27 33.91
N ALA A 475 9.66 25.19 34.44
CA ALA A 475 9.38 25.36 35.85
C ALA A 475 10.08 24.27 36.69
N ALA A 476 10.00 23.02 36.29
CA ALA A 476 10.67 21.90 36.95
C ALA A 476 12.19 22.01 36.89
N LYS A 477 12.78 22.41 35.76
CA LYS A 477 14.23 22.66 35.62
C LYS A 477 14.70 23.78 36.54
N LYS A 478 13.88 24.84 36.63
CA LYS A 478 14.18 25.98 37.54
C LYS A 478 14.14 25.57 39.01
N GLN A 479 13.14 24.74 39.39
CA GLN A 479 13.05 24.20 40.76
C GLN A 479 14.22 23.25 41.10
N ALA A 480 14.67 22.45 40.12
CA ALA A 480 15.78 21.52 40.28
C ALA A 480 17.16 22.20 40.22
N GLY A 481 17.24 23.52 40.03
CA GLY A 481 18.51 24.27 39.91
C GLY A 481 19.31 23.93 38.63
N ILE A 482 18.68 23.32 37.63
CA ILE A 482 19.31 23.03 36.35
C ILE A 482 19.32 24.33 35.54
N LEU A 483 20.53 24.84 35.22
CA LEU A 483 20.67 26.01 34.35
C LEU A 483 20.05 25.70 32.98
N THR A 484 18.99 26.42 32.64
CA THR A 484 18.49 26.44 31.26
C THR A 484 19.59 27.03 30.38
N ALA A 485 19.92 26.34 29.28
CA ALA A 485 20.82 26.89 28.28
C ALA A 485 20.36 28.30 27.89
N PRO A 486 21.28 29.27 27.69
CA PRO A 486 20.89 30.62 27.32
C PRO A 486 20.01 30.55 26.07
N GLN A 487 18.86 31.19 26.13
CA GLN A 487 18.05 31.42 24.94
C GLN A 487 18.98 32.02 23.88
N ILE A 488 18.99 31.45 22.67
CA ILE A 488 19.74 32.03 21.56
C ILE A 488 19.14 33.42 21.30
N THR A 489 19.77 34.42 21.97
CA THR A 489 19.46 35.81 21.69
C THR A 489 19.97 36.10 20.27
N LYS A 490 19.09 36.64 19.44
CA LYS A 490 19.36 37.09 18.09
C LYS A 490 20.77 37.74 17.99
N GLY A 491 21.61 37.08 17.19
CA GLY A 491 22.56 37.71 16.32
C GLY A 491 23.63 38.63 16.91
N GLU A 492 24.70 38.07 17.37
CA GLU A 492 25.99 38.67 17.06
C GLU A 492 26.56 37.97 15.82
N LYS A 493 26.65 38.71 14.73
CA LYS A 493 27.42 38.31 13.55
C LYS A 493 28.84 38.02 14.01
N PRO A 494 29.47 36.89 13.63
CA PRO A 494 30.88 36.66 13.91
C PRO A 494 31.67 37.84 13.33
N GLY A 495 32.35 38.54 14.22
CA GLY A 495 33.22 39.66 13.85
C GLY A 495 34.24 39.16 12.82
N LYS A 496 34.42 39.93 11.76
CA LYS A 496 35.53 39.78 10.85
C LYS A 496 36.81 39.89 11.67
N GLU A 497 37.56 38.82 11.81
CA GLU A 497 38.96 38.90 12.18
C GLU A 497 39.66 39.79 11.18
N LYS A 498 40.20 40.92 11.67
CA LYS A 498 41.11 41.76 10.92
C LYS A 498 42.39 40.95 10.74
N ASP A 499 42.69 40.62 9.51
CA ASP A 499 44.02 40.24 9.08
C ASP A 499 44.93 41.46 9.32
N GLU A 500 45.67 41.46 10.44
CA GLU A 500 46.80 42.35 10.62
C GLU A 500 47.98 41.72 9.90
N GLY A 501 48.39 42.38 8.80
CA GLY A 501 49.56 42.05 8.06
C GLY A 501 50.82 42.17 8.88
N GLU A 502 51.73 41.28 8.67
CA GLU A 502 53.17 41.46 8.94
C GLU A 502 53.93 41.41 7.62
N GLU A 503 54.89 42.29 7.60
CA GLU A 503 55.86 42.64 6.54
C GLU A 503 56.60 41.48 5.89
#